data_872fbd7fe6c222d22f27751be0fa4318
#
_entry.id   872fbd7fe6c222d22f27751be0fa4318
#
_cell.length_a   1.000
_cell.length_b   1.000
_cell.length_c   1.000
_cell.angle_alpha   90.00
_cell.angle_beta   90.00
_cell.angle_gamma   90.00
#
_symmetry.space_group_name_H-M   'P 1'
#
loop_
_entity.id
_entity.type
_entity.pdbx_description
1 polymer ?
#
loop_
_entity_poly.entity_id
_entity_poly.type
_entity_poly.pdbx_seq_one_letter_code
_entity_poly.pdbx_strand_id
1 'polypeptide(L)'
;MRKLLLEFWCLAFCGLMAYGQEDYYRPVEGLKKSELKTALHELIQPERVLDYGGKGEGYTWSGFVVADRMPDGTVRDRYSNVVREFNGLNAVEGMNIEHSFANSWWGHTVNNAYCDLFNLFPSDGTANGRKSNNPIGVVTETPAFDNGVTRVGKSTSYRTDSLITVWEPADEWKGDFARTYFYMATCYEDY
;
A
#
# COMPACT_ATOMS: atom_id res chain seq x y z
N MET A 1 41.71 -2.66 -16.51
CA MET A 1 40.68 -2.85 -17.56
C MET A 1 39.37 -3.49 -17.09
N ARG A 2 39.36 -4.51 -16.22
CA ARG A 2 38.08 -5.13 -15.76
C ARG A 2 37.20 -4.23 -14.86
N LYS A 3 37.76 -3.33 -14.06
CA LYS A 3 36.96 -2.41 -13.21
C LYS A 3 36.25 -1.31 -14.00
N LEU A 4 36.86 -0.78 -15.06
CA LEU A 4 36.22 0.23 -15.90
C LEU A 4 35.02 -0.30 -16.70
N LEU A 5 35.04 -1.59 -17.06
CA LEU A 5 33.92 -2.23 -17.77
C LEU A 5 32.72 -2.43 -16.87
N LEU A 6 32.91 -2.73 -15.56
CA LEU A 6 31.81 -2.90 -14.62
C LEU A 6 31.09 -1.57 -14.32
N GLU A 7 31.82 -0.48 -14.19
CA GLU A 7 31.23 0.85 -13.94
C GLU A 7 30.44 1.36 -15.17
N PHE A 8 30.91 1.04 -16.38
CA PHE A 8 30.20 1.40 -17.61
C PHE A 8 28.88 0.63 -17.78
N TRP A 9 28.84 -0.63 -17.35
CA TRP A 9 27.60 -1.44 -17.36
C TRP A 9 26.58 -0.97 -16.31
N CYS A 10 27.01 -0.59 -15.11
CA CYS A 10 26.12 -0.02 -14.10
C CYS A 10 25.50 1.31 -14.53
N LEU A 11 26.28 2.19 -15.16
CA LEU A 11 25.78 3.47 -15.66
C LEU A 11 24.82 3.29 -16.86
N ALA A 12 25.10 2.34 -17.75
CA ALA A 12 24.22 2.04 -18.88
C ALA A 12 22.91 1.39 -18.40
N PHE A 13 22.94 0.54 -17.36
CA PHE A 13 21.75 -0.09 -16.81
C PHE A 13 20.87 0.90 -16.02
N CYS A 14 21.48 1.82 -15.25
CA CYS A 14 20.74 2.91 -14.60
C CYS A 14 20.11 3.87 -15.64
N GLY A 15 20.80 4.15 -16.73
CA GLY A 15 20.26 4.98 -17.82
C GLY A 15 19.05 4.33 -18.51
N LEU A 16 19.09 3.03 -18.76
CA LEU A 16 17.99 2.28 -19.37
C LEU A 16 16.74 2.21 -18.48
N MET A 17 16.92 2.10 -17.17
CA MET A 17 15.79 2.12 -16.21
C MET A 17 15.13 3.50 -16.13
N ALA A 18 15.92 4.60 -16.21
CA ALA A 18 15.38 5.96 -16.22
C ALA A 18 14.59 6.24 -17.53
N TYR A 19 15.07 5.78 -18.67
CA TYR A 19 14.35 5.93 -19.93
C TYR A 19 13.02 5.18 -19.97
N GLY A 20 12.93 3.98 -19.38
CA GLY A 20 11.69 3.21 -19.32
C GLY A 20 10.61 3.87 -18.47
N GLN A 21 10.99 4.64 -17.45
CA GLN A 21 10.03 5.31 -16.55
C GLN A 21 9.49 6.61 -17.16
N GLU A 22 10.30 7.35 -17.92
CA GLU A 22 9.85 8.55 -18.66
C GLU A 22 8.84 8.18 -19.74
N ASP A 23 9.04 7.09 -20.47
CA ASP A 23 8.12 6.64 -21.52
C ASP A 23 6.78 6.12 -20.97
N TYR A 24 6.76 5.54 -19.76
CA TYR A 24 5.54 5.01 -19.14
C TYR A 24 4.47 6.09 -18.91
N TYR A 25 4.88 7.27 -18.45
CA TYR A 25 3.95 8.36 -18.16
C TYR A 25 3.71 9.33 -19.34
N ARG A 26 4.32 9.10 -20.51
CA ARG A 26 4.14 9.94 -21.71
C ARG A 26 2.67 10.13 -22.10
N PRO A 27 1.77 9.10 -22.03
CA PRO A 27 0.36 9.28 -22.37
C PRO A 27 -0.39 10.30 -21.52
N VAL A 28 0.11 10.63 -20.34
CA VAL A 28 -0.55 11.55 -19.40
C VAL A 28 0.15 12.91 -19.28
N GLU A 29 1.21 13.13 -20.05
CA GLU A 29 1.93 14.41 -20.05
C GLU A 29 1.05 15.57 -20.50
N GLY A 30 1.08 16.64 -19.72
CA GLY A 30 0.31 17.87 -19.99
C GLY A 30 -1.17 17.80 -19.62
N LEU A 31 -1.71 16.61 -19.33
CA LEU A 31 -3.09 16.44 -18.89
C LEU A 31 -3.30 17.00 -17.47
N LYS A 32 -4.55 17.40 -17.15
CA LYS A 32 -4.89 18.01 -15.86
C LYS A 32 -6.28 17.58 -15.40
N LYS A 33 -6.53 17.69 -14.10
CA LYS A 33 -7.85 17.47 -13.47
C LYS A 33 -8.47 16.13 -13.87
N SER A 34 -9.72 16.13 -14.35
CA SER A 34 -10.44 14.91 -14.74
C SER A 34 -9.78 14.17 -15.90
N GLU A 35 -9.28 14.87 -16.91
CA GLU A 35 -8.58 14.26 -18.04
C GLU A 35 -7.33 13.48 -17.59
N LEU A 36 -6.54 14.05 -16.68
CA LEU A 36 -5.41 13.37 -16.09
C LEU A 36 -5.84 12.15 -15.27
N LYS A 37 -6.91 12.28 -14.46
CA LYS A 37 -7.40 11.17 -13.64
C LYS A 37 -7.87 10.01 -14.50
N THR A 38 -8.66 10.26 -15.54
CA THR A 38 -9.15 9.22 -16.46
C THR A 38 -8.00 8.54 -17.20
N ALA A 39 -7.04 9.32 -17.72
CA ALA A 39 -5.89 8.76 -18.42
C ALA A 39 -4.95 7.95 -17.47
N LEU A 40 -4.82 8.37 -16.22
CA LEU A 40 -4.12 7.60 -15.20
C LEU A 40 -4.86 6.31 -14.85
N HIS A 41 -6.19 6.37 -14.71
CA HIS A 41 -7.02 5.18 -14.49
C HIS A 41 -6.75 4.12 -15.56
N GLU A 42 -6.77 4.50 -16.83
CA GLU A 42 -6.48 3.58 -17.94
C GLU A 42 -5.04 3.06 -17.92
N LEU A 43 -4.07 3.94 -17.61
CA LEU A 43 -2.64 3.62 -17.65
C LEU A 43 -2.19 2.65 -16.54
N ILE A 44 -2.75 2.82 -15.31
CA ILE A 44 -2.27 2.09 -14.12
C ILE A 44 -3.07 0.82 -13.81
N GLN A 45 -3.99 0.41 -14.69
CA GLN A 45 -4.72 -0.85 -14.50
C GLN A 45 -3.74 -2.01 -14.35
N PRO A 46 -3.87 -2.85 -13.30
CA PRO A 46 -2.99 -3.98 -13.13
C PRO A 46 -3.22 -5.02 -14.23
N GLU A 47 -2.15 -5.42 -14.91
CA GLU A 47 -2.21 -6.54 -15.87
C GLU A 47 -2.61 -7.85 -15.19
N ARG A 48 -2.28 -7.98 -13.92
CA ARG A 48 -2.56 -9.18 -13.11
C ARG A 48 -2.64 -8.80 -11.63
N VAL A 49 -3.60 -9.40 -10.94
CA VAL A 49 -3.66 -9.45 -9.48
C VAL A 49 -3.47 -10.90 -9.01
N LEU A 50 -2.98 -11.07 -7.78
CA LEU A 50 -2.83 -12.37 -7.15
C LEU A 50 -4.14 -12.79 -6.49
N ASP A 51 -4.35 -14.10 -6.30
CA ASP A 51 -5.47 -14.58 -5.52
C ASP A 51 -5.33 -14.17 -4.04
N TYR A 52 -6.43 -13.77 -3.43
CA TYR A 52 -6.42 -13.31 -2.04
C TYR A 52 -6.17 -14.45 -1.05
N GLY A 53 -5.32 -14.19 -0.06
CA GLY A 53 -5.00 -15.16 0.99
C GLY A 53 -4.11 -16.30 0.49
N GLY A 54 -4.58 -17.53 0.71
CA GLY A 54 -3.97 -18.75 0.16
C GLY A 54 -2.57 -19.09 0.67
N LYS A 55 -1.99 -20.14 0.05
CA LYS A 55 -0.65 -20.65 0.35
C LYS A 55 0.11 -20.94 -0.95
N GLY A 56 1.39 -20.61 -0.97
CA GLY A 56 2.26 -20.87 -2.11
C GLY A 56 2.23 -19.74 -3.14
N GLU A 57 2.71 -20.05 -4.34
CA GLU A 57 2.79 -19.09 -5.44
C GLU A 57 1.40 -18.69 -5.96
N GLY A 58 1.29 -17.44 -6.45
CA GLY A 58 0.05 -16.93 -7.02
C GLY A 58 -0.93 -16.31 -6.00
N TYR A 59 -0.62 -16.40 -4.71
CA TYR A 59 -1.43 -15.84 -3.63
C TYR A 59 -0.77 -14.60 -2.98
N THR A 60 -1.54 -13.82 -2.24
CA THR A 60 -1.13 -12.55 -1.62
C THR A 60 0.20 -12.67 -0.85
N TRP A 61 0.37 -13.72 -0.05
CA TRP A 61 1.60 -13.90 0.74
C TRP A 61 2.84 -14.09 -0.14
N SER A 62 2.72 -14.71 -1.32
CA SER A 62 3.83 -14.78 -2.27
C SER A 62 4.19 -13.41 -2.85
N GLY A 63 3.20 -12.54 -3.01
CA GLY A 63 3.43 -11.14 -3.40
C GLY A 63 4.17 -10.35 -2.32
N PHE A 64 3.82 -10.52 -1.06
CA PHE A 64 4.52 -9.88 0.07
C PHE A 64 5.98 -10.32 0.20
N VAL A 65 6.33 -11.54 -0.23
CA VAL A 65 7.74 -11.96 -0.31
C VAL A 65 8.55 -11.06 -1.25
N VAL A 66 7.93 -10.59 -2.31
CA VAL A 66 8.58 -9.70 -3.30
C VAL A 66 8.52 -8.24 -2.87
N ALA A 67 7.37 -7.79 -2.32
CA ALA A 67 7.09 -6.39 -2.06
C ALA A 67 7.54 -5.92 -0.65
N ASP A 68 7.45 -6.78 0.36
CA ASP A 68 7.55 -6.37 1.76
C ASP A 68 8.62 -7.11 2.58
N ARG A 69 9.11 -8.26 2.09
CA ARG A 69 10.15 -9.00 2.80
C ARG A 69 11.50 -8.27 2.68
N MET A 70 12.12 -8.02 3.81
CA MET A 70 13.44 -7.42 3.88
C MET A 70 14.55 -8.41 3.50
N PRO A 71 15.76 -7.93 3.13
CA PRO A 71 16.88 -8.79 2.72
C PRO A 71 17.34 -9.78 3.78
N ASP A 72 17.08 -9.50 5.07
CA ASP A 72 17.39 -10.39 6.19
C ASP A 72 16.36 -11.50 6.43
N GLY A 73 15.34 -11.60 5.56
CA GLY A 73 14.29 -12.61 5.66
C GLY A 73 13.15 -12.26 6.61
N THR A 74 13.07 -11.02 7.05
CA THR A 74 12.00 -10.54 7.94
C THR A 74 10.99 -9.67 7.19
N VAL A 75 9.87 -9.36 7.85
CA VAL A 75 8.89 -8.37 7.42
C VAL A 75 8.59 -7.42 8.56
N ARG A 76 8.56 -6.12 8.27
CA ARG A 76 8.18 -5.08 9.23
C ARG A 76 6.74 -4.62 8.94
N ASP A 77 5.90 -4.75 9.93
CA ASP A 77 4.52 -4.28 9.87
C ASP A 77 4.44 -2.74 9.93
N ARG A 78 3.72 -2.13 9.00
CA ARG A 78 3.53 -0.67 8.94
C ARG A 78 2.51 -0.13 9.95
N TYR A 79 1.79 -1.00 10.66
CA TYR A 79 0.77 -0.61 11.64
C TYR A 79 1.23 -0.74 13.09
N SER A 80 2.33 -1.46 13.36
CA SER A 80 2.88 -1.65 14.70
C SER A 80 4.40 -1.57 14.76
N ASN A 81 5.08 -1.54 13.63
CA ASN A 81 6.54 -1.66 13.50
C ASN A 81 7.12 -2.98 14.04
N VAL A 82 6.28 -3.95 14.38
CA VAL A 82 6.76 -5.28 14.78
C VAL A 82 7.42 -5.96 13.60
N VAL A 83 8.60 -6.52 13.84
CA VAL A 83 9.37 -7.28 12.86
C VAL A 83 9.16 -8.77 13.14
N ARG A 84 8.89 -9.55 12.10
CA ARG A 84 8.67 -10.99 12.19
C ARG A 84 9.46 -11.74 11.12
N GLU A 85 9.86 -12.97 11.42
CA GLU A 85 10.44 -13.89 10.44
C GLU A 85 9.45 -14.16 9.31
N PHE A 86 9.93 -14.09 8.08
CA PHE A 86 9.13 -14.33 6.88
C PHE A 86 9.84 -15.30 5.94
N ASN A 87 9.80 -16.59 6.27
CA ASN A 87 10.59 -17.65 5.67
C ASN A 87 9.86 -18.48 4.63
N GLY A 88 8.86 -17.93 3.96
CA GLY A 88 8.12 -18.73 2.98
C GLY A 88 7.05 -17.93 2.25
N LEU A 89 6.20 -18.66 1.54
CA LEU A 89 5.10 -18.12 0.73
C LEU A 89 3.75 -18.20 1.46
N ASN A 90 3.78 -18.31 2.79
CA ASN A 90 2.59 -18.51 3.61
C ASN A 90 2.42 -17.37 4.61
N ALA A 91 1.24 -17.32 5.23
CA ALA A 91 0.94 -16.37 6.28
C ALA A 91 1.99 -16.38 7.40
N VAL A 92 2.39 -15.20 7.83
CA VAL A 92 3.26 -15.00 8.99
C VAL A 92 2.41 -15.04 10.25
N GLU A 93 2.86 -15.79 11.25
CA GLU A 93 2.14 -15.92 12.53
C GLU A 93 1.91 -14.55 13.17
N GLY A 94 0.67 -14.31 13.62
CA GLY A 94 0.26 -13.06 14.23
C GLY A 94 0.04 -11.89 13.26
N MET A 95 0.16 -12.15 11.95
CA MET A 95 -0.15 -11.15 10.91
C MET A 95 -1.40 -11.52 10.11
N ASN A 96 -2.09 -10.50 9.67
CA ASN A 96 -3.22 -10.57 8.73
C ASN A 96 -2.84 -9.89 7.42
N ILE A 97 -3.64 -10.13 6.38
CA ILE A 97 -3.65 -9.31 5.17
C ILE A 97 -4.61 -8.15 5.43
N GLU A 98 -4.09 -6.93 5.45
CA GLU A 98 -4.86 -5.72 5.68
C GLU A 98 -5.14 -4.96 4.39
N HIS A 99 -6.41 -4.61 4.18
CA HIS A 99 -6.82 -3.64 3.16
C HIS A 99 -6.69 -2.23 3.71
N SER A 100 -5.65 -1.51 3.34
CA SER A 100 -5.42 -0.14 3.84
C SER A 100 -6.57 0.79 3.46
N PHE A 101 -6.94 0.82 2.19
CA PHE A 101 -8.22 1.34 1.72
C PHE A 101 -9.27 0.26 1.95
N ALA A 102 -10.15 0.48 2.93
CA ALA A 102 -10.97 -0.58 3.50
C ALA A 102 -11.96 -1.20 2.48
N ASN A 103 -11.96 -2.51 2.34
CA ASN A 103 -12.80 -3.23 1.39
C ASN A 103 -14.31 -3.05 1.64
N SER A 104 -14.70 -2.71 2.86
CA SER A 104 -16.09 -2.38 3.19
C SER A 104 -16.62 -1.12 2.47
N TRP A 105 -15.73 -0.25 1.99
CA TRP A 105 -16.14 0.98 1.30
C TRP A 105 -16.67 0.72 -0.11
N TRP A 106 -16.41 -0.45 -0.69
CA TRP A 106 -17.04 -0.92 -1.94
C TRP A 106 -17.82 -2.23 -1.76
N GLY A 107 -18.32 -2.50 -0.53
CA GLY A 107 -19.25 -3.59 -0.26
C GLY A 107 -18.63 -4.97 -0.13
N HIS A 108 -17.33 -5.10 0.15
CA HIS A 108 -16.59 -6.36 0.32
C HIS A 108 -16.56 -7.25 -0.93
N THR A 109 -16.90 -6.72 -2.10
CA THR A 109 -16.86 -7.50 -3.33
C THR A 109 -15.43 -7.94 -3.62
N VAL A 110 -15.24 -9.26 -3.82
CA VAL A 110 -13.96 -9.84 -4.23
C VAL A 110 -13.77 -9.58 -5.73
N ASN A 111 -12.94 -8.62 -6.05
CA ASN A 111 -12.60 -8.14 -7.38
C ASN A 111 -11.10 -7.82 -7.44
N ASN A 112 -10.62 -7.18 -8.51
CA ASN A 112 -9.22 -6.78 -8.62
C ASN A 112 -8.79 -5.85 -7.48
N ALA A 113 -9.65 -4.89 -7.07
CA ALA A 113 -9.36 -3.97 -5.96
C ALA A 113 -9.16 -4.71 -4.63
N TYR A 114 -9.88 -5.81 -4.42
CA TYR A 114 -9.77 -6.65 -3.23
C TYR A 114 -8.44 -7.41 -3.17
N CYS A 115 -7.87 -7.75 -4.32
CA CYS A 115 -6.67 -8.58 -4.44
C CYS A 115 -5.40 -7.79 -4.74
N ASP A 116 -5.50 -6.47 -4.91
CA ASP A 116 -4.40 -5.64 -5.36
C ASP A 116 -3.36 -5.40 -4.26
N LEU A 117 -2.11 -5.77 -4.53
CA LEU A 117 -0.99 -5.61 -3.59
C LEU A 117 -0.67 -4.16 -3.25
N PHE A 118 -1.04 -3.18 -4.08
CA PHE A 118 -0.89 -1.76 -3.73
C PHE A 118 -1.84 -1.31 -2.62
N ASN A 119 -2.88 -2.10 -2.34
CA ASN A 119 -3.81 -1.88 -1.21
C ASN A 119 -3.57 -2.83 -0.04
N LEU A 120 -2.86 -3.94 -0.26
CA LEU A 120 -2.70 -5.00 0.73
C LEU A 120 -1.37 -4.88 1.45
N PHE A 121 -1.40 -5.03 2.76
CA PHE A 121 -0.20 -5.01 3.61
C PHE A 121 -0.20 -6.16 4.61
N PRO A 122 0.96 -6.79 4.88
CA PRO A 122 1.10 -7.64 6.04
C PRO A 122 0.98 -6.78 7.31
N SER A 123 0.05 -7.08 8.18
CA SER A 123 -0.29 -6.25 9.34
C SER A 123 -0.44 -7.08 10.60
N ASP A 124 0.03 -6.56 11.72
CA ASP A 124 -0.28 -7.09 13.05
C ASP A 124 -1.80 -7.19 13.25
N GLY A 125 -2.28 -8.37 13.67
CA GLY A 125 -3.70 -8.64 13.77
C GLY A 125 -4.42 -7.73 14.78
N THR A 126 -3.73 -7.27 15.84
CA THR A 126 -4.29 -6.34 16.81
C THR A 126 -4.43 -4.94 16.23
N ALA A 127 -3.35 -4.43 15.59
CA ALA A 127 -3.35 -3.11 14.97
C ALA A 127 -4.38 -3.04 13.84
N ASN A 128 -4.46 -4.07 12.99
CA ASN A 128 -5.49 -4.22 11.96
C ASN A 128 -6.91 -4.15 12.57
N GLY A 129 -7.19 -4.97 13.57
CA GLY A 129 -8.50 -4.96 14.23
C GLY A 129 -8.86 -3.60 14.86
N ARG A 130 -7.88 -2.86 15.40
CA ARG A 130 -8.09 -1.52 15.95
C ARG A 130 -8.30 -0.46 14.89
N LYS A 131 -7.52 -0.52 13.79
CA LYS A 131 -7.73 0.36 12.61
C LYS A 131 -9.13 0.16 12.05
N SER A 132 -9.58 -1.09 11.91
CA SER A 132 -10.87 -1.41 11.31
C SER A 132 -11.05 -0.71 9.96
N ASN A 133 -12.26 -0.30 9.60
CA ASN A 133 -12.57 0.48 8.41
C ASN A 133 -12.56 2.00 8.65
N ASN A 134 -11.91 2.48 9.72
CA ASN A 134 -11.82 3.90 9.97
C ASN A 134 -11.02 4.60 8.87
N PRO A 135 -11.46 5.78 8.39
CA PRO A 135 -10.71 6.56 7.42
C PRO A 135 -9.41 7.10 8.03
N ILE A 136 -8.42 7.33 7.17
CA ILE A 136 -7.17 7.96 7.57
C ILE A 136 -7.41 9.42 7.97
N GLY A 137 -6.79 9.87 9.05
CA GLY A 137 -6.94 11.26 9.52
C GLY A 137 -6.04 11.56 10.70
N VAL A 138 -6.10 12.79 11.21
CA VAL A 138 -5.36 13.21 12.40
C VAL A 138 -6.25 13.02 13.63
N VAL A 139 -5.78 12.28 14.61
CA VAL A 139 -6.48 12.11 15.90
C VAL A 139 -6.31 13.37 16.74
N THR A 140 -7.41 14.08 17.00
CA THR A 140 -7.40 15.37 17.72
C THR A 140 -7.80 15.27 19.17
N GLU A 141 -8.41 14.15 19.57
CA GLU A 141 -8.80 13.85 20.95
C GLU A 141 -7.90 12.77 21.56
N THR A 142 -8.10 12.43 22.80
CA THR A 142 -7.41 11.29 23.42
C THR A 142 -7.67 10.02 22.61
N PRO A 143 -6.64 9.31 22.15
CA PRO A 143 -6.83 8.14 21.32
C PRO A 143 -7.47 6.99 22.11
N ALA A 144 -8.39 6.27 21.50
CA ALA A 144 -8.94 5.03 22.03
C ALA A 144 -7.96 3.85 21.91
N PHE A 145 -7.00 3.98 20.96
CA PHE A 145 -5.90 3.05 20.78
C PHE A 145 -4.66 3.83 20.31
N ASP A 146 -3.52 3.48 20.87
CA ASP A 146 -2.21 4.01 20.48
C ASP A 146 -1.13 2.96 20.80
N ASN A 147 -0.42 2.48 19.77
CA ASN A 147 0.72 1.58 19.94
C ASN A 147 2.05 2.25 19.55
N GLY A 148 2.05 3.59 19.41
CA GLY A 148 3.20 4.37 18.95
C GLY A 148 3.37 4.44 17.43
N VAL A 149 2.62 3.66 16.66
CA VAL A 149 2.65 3.61 15.19
C VAL A 149 1.27 3.82 14.58
N THR A 150 0.26 3.18 15.13
CA THR A 150 -1.16 3.38 14.79
C THR A 150 -1.88 4.02 15.96
N ARG A 151 -2.55 5.13 15.70
CA ARG A 151 -3.47 5.77 16.65
C ARG A 151 -4.88 5.69 16.09
N VAL A 152 -5.86 5.39 16.94
CA VAL A 152 -7.29 5.40 16.57
C VAL A 152 -8.03 6.26 17.57
N GLY A 153 -8.79 7.22 17.10
CA GLY A 153 -9.48 8.16 17.98
C GLY A 153 -10.39 9.12 17.21
N LYS A 154 -10.97 10.06 17.93
CA LYS A 154 -11.83 11.08 17.36
C LYS A 154 -11.02 12.19 16.65
N SER A 155 -11.61 12.73 15.62
CA SER A 155 -11.02 13.78 14.78
C SER A 155 -11.99 14.87 14.43
N THR A 156 -11.49 16.12 14.43
CA THR A 156 -12.12 17.30 13.85
C THR A 156 -11.54 17.65 12.47
N SER A 157 -10.61 16.82 11.92
CA SER A 157 -9.93 17.11 10.65
C SER A 157 -10.82 16.97 9.41
N TYR A 158 -11.97 16.34 9.54
CA TYR A 158 -12.98 16.28 8.48
C TYR A 158 -13.96 17.45 8.63
N ARG A 159 -14.38 18.01 7.49
CA ARG A 159 -15.40 19.09 7.44
C ARG A 159 -16.80 18.52 7.72
N THR A 160 -17.02 18.09 8.94
CA THR A 160 -18.31 17.60 9.43
C THR A 160 -18.60 18.30 10.75
N ASP A 161 -19.88 18.49 11.06
CA ASP A 161 -20.30 19.05 12.35
C ASP A 161 -20.14 18.05 13.50
N SER A 162 -19.65 16.85 13.18
CA SER A 162 -19.51 15.74 14.13
C SER A 162 -18.08 15.22 14.18
N LEU A 163 -17.62 14.87 15.36
CA LEU A 163 -16.39 14.10 15.54
C LEU A 163 -16.56 12.71 14.91
N ILE A 164 -15.70 12.36 13.96
CA ILE A 164 -15.64 11.02 13.41
C ILE A 164 -14.46 10.24 14.02
N THR A 165 -14.53 8.92 13.99
CA THR A 165 -13.39 8.09 14.35
C THR A 165 -12.49 7.96 13.12
N VAL A 166 -11.19 8.18 13.32
CA VAL A 166 -10.15 8.03 12.29
C VAL A 166 -9.03 7.13 12.80
N TRP A 167 -8.21 6.65 11.89
CA TRP A 167 -6.93 6.09 12.24
C TRP A 167 -5.80 7.00 11.69
N GLU A 168 -4.76 7.18 12.48
CA GLU A 168 -3.59 7.98 12.13
C GLU A 168 -2.34 7.09 12.15
N PRO A 169 -1.67 6.91 11.02
CA PRO A 169 -0.37 6.22 10.97
C PRO A 169 0.75 7.11 11.51
N ALA A 170 1.84 6.49 11.96
CA ALA A 170 3.08 7.21 12.26
C ALA A 170 3.58 7.99 11.05
N ASP A 171 4.29 9.10 11.29
CA ASP A 171 4.74 10.01 10.25
C ASP A 171 5.57 9.33 9.16
N GLU A 172 6.39 8.35 9.53
CA GLU A 172 7.20 7.58 8.59
C GLU A 172 6.37 6.83 7.53
N TRP A 173 5.11 6.45 7.85
CA TRP A 173 4.23 5.68 6.98
C TRP A 173 3.13 6.50 6.28
N LYS A 174 2.94 7.77 6.67
CA LYS A 174 1.87 8.63 6.09
C LYS A 174 1.96 8.74 4.58
N GLY A 175 3.18 8.85 4.04
CA GLY A 175 3.40 8.95 2.61
C GLY A 175 3.02 7.66 1.86
N ASP A 176 3.32 6.49 2.42
CA ASP A 176 2.97 5.20 1.82
C ASP A 176 1.46 5.01 1.75
N PHE A 177 0.78 5.27 2.87
CA PHE A 177 -0.68 5.16 2.90
C PHE A 177 -1.37 6.20 2.02
N ALA A 178 -0.86 7.44 1.95
CA ALA A 178 -1.40 8.44 1.05
C ALA A 178 -1.30 7.99 -0.42
N ARG A 179 -0.16 7.43 -0.85
CA ARG A 179 0.00 6.87 -2.20
C ARG A 179 -0.97 5.72 -2.46
N THR A 180 -1.15 4.81 -1.51
CA THR A 180 -2.15 3.73 -1.59
C THR A 180 -3.56 4.28 -1.82
N TYR A 181 -3.97 5.30 -1.05
CA TYR A 181 -5.31 5.88 -1.17
C TYR A 181 -5.51 6.58 -2.50
N PHE A 182 -4.52 7.36 -2.97
CA PHE A 182 -4.59 7.97 -4.30
C PHE A 182 -4.62 6.93 -5.42
N TYR A 183 -3.81 5.89 -5.32
CA TYR A 183 -3.81 4.79 -6.26
C TYR A 183 -5.19 4.13 -6.33
N MET A 184 -5.75 3.69 -5.21
CA MET A 184 -7.05 3.04 -5.16
C MET A 184 -8.17 3.93 -5.72
N ALA A 185 -8.20 5.21 -5.33
CA ALA A 185 -9.20 6.17 -5.82
C ALA A 185 -9.05 6.53 -7.32
N THR A 186 -7.92 6.20 -7.93
CA THR A 186 -7.67 6.44 -9.36
C THR A 186 -7.83 5.16 -10.16
N CYS A 187 -7.18 4.08 -9.74
CA CYS A 187 -7.20 2.79 -10.45
C CYS A 187 -8.59 2.15 -10.43
N TYR A 188 -9.35 2.34 -9.35
CA TYR A 188 -10.66 1.71 -9.12
C TYR A 188 -11.76 2.75 -8.93
N GLU A 189 -11.80 3.78 -9.76
CA GLU A 189 -12.77 4.88 -9.64
C GLU A 189 -14.22 4.48 -9.92
N ASP A 190 -14.44 3.32 -10.52
CA ASP A 190 -15.78 2.79 -10.89
C ASP A 190 -16.45 1.94 -9.79
N TYR A 191 -15.80 1.79 -8.59
CA TYR A 191 -16.31 0.99 -7.49
C TYR A 191 -16.88 1.82 -6.35
#